data_c08c10ef280614da3aa5706a6bd292a4
#
_entry.id   c08c10ef280614da3aa5706a6bd292a4
#
_cell.length_a   1.000
_cell.length_b   1.000
_cell.length_c   1.000
_cell.angle_alpha   90.00
_cell.angle_beta   90.00
_cell.angle_gamma   90.00
#
_symmetry.space_group_name_H-M   'P 1'
#
loop_
_entity.id
_entity.type
_entity.pdbx_description
1 polymer ?
#
loop_
_entity_poly.entity_id
_entity_poly.type
_entity_poly.pdbx_seq_one_letter_code
_entity_poly.pdbx_strand_id
1 'polypeptide(L)'
;MSDVNTTKTPLRAGPSGALSGAVRVPGDKSISHRALMLGALCVGETRVTGLLEGEDVLATAAAVNAMGARAERYASAPDGNTWRVIGCGVGGLSEPENVIDMGNAGTGARLMMGVVAGHDMTATFTGDASLCRRPMGRVTAPLERMGAK
;
A
#
# COMPACT_ATOMS: atom_id res chain seq x y z
N MET A 1 -26.14 -5.13 -1.55
CA MET A 1 -25.17 -6.20 -1.30
C MET A 1 -25.13 -7.03 -2.58
N SER A 2 -24.19 -6.75 -3.45
CA SER A 2 -24.00 -7.50 -4.70
C SER A 2 -22.89 -8.53 -4.45
N ASP A 3 -23.28 -9.80 -4.40
CA ASP A 3 -22.36 -10.93 -4.39
C ASP A 3 -21.49 -10.88 -5.64
N VAL A 4 -20.25 -10.49 -5.49
CA VAL A 4 -19.25 -10.69 -6.53
C VAL A 4 -18.96 -12.18 -6.57
N ASN A 5 -19.65 -12.85 -7.46
CA ASN A 5 -19.44 -14.27 -7.78
C ASN A 5 -18.05 -14.41 -8.43
N THR A 6 -17.02 -14.54 -7.62
CA THR A 6 -15.65 -14.83 -8.09
C THR A 6 -15.63 -16.28 -8.56
N THR A 7 -15.90 -16.49 -9.83
CA THR A 7 -15.70 -17.77 -10.51
C THR A 7 -14.22 -18.14 -10.39
N LYS A 8 -13.92 -19.11 -9.51
CA LYS A 8 -12.55 -19.64 -9.37
C LYS A 8 -12.18 -20.32 -10.69
N THR A 9 -11.30 -19.71 -11.47
CA THR A 9 -10.76 -20.32 -12.67
C THR A 9 -9.74 -21.38 -12.27
N PRO A 10 -9.96 -22.67 -12.58
CA PRO A 10 -9.02 -23.71 -12.22
C PRO A 10 -7.72 -23.53 -13.00
N LEU A 11 -6.60 -23.52 -12.28
CA LEU A 11 -5.27 -23.53 -12.87
C LEU A 11 -4.83 -24.99 -13.08
N ARG A 12 -4.41 -25.33 -14.31
CA ARG A 12 -3.84 -26.63 -14.62
C ARG A 12 -2.36 -26.47 -14.94
N ALA A 13 -1.53 -27.30 -14.33
CA ALA A 13 -0.12 -27.40 -14.63
C ALA A 13 0.21 -28.85 -15.00
N GLY A 14 1.14 -29.04 -15.93
CA GLY A 14 1.62 -30.35 -16.38
C GLY A 14 3.07 -30.27 -16.77
N PRO A 15 3.73 -31.42 -17.01
CA PRO A 15 5.07 -31.45 -17.52
C PRO A 15 5.17 -30.69 -18.84
N SER A 16 6.21 -29.90 -18.99
CA SER A 16 6.55 -29.20 -20.25
C SER A 16 7.99 -29.48 -20.64
N GLY A 17 8.34 -29.26 -21.90
CA GLY A 17 9.73 -29.23 -22.36
C GLY A 17 10.50 -28.04 -21.75
N ALA A 18 11.75 -27.87 -22.20
CA ALA A 18 12.57 -26.73 -21.78
C ALA A 18 11.88 -25.41 -22.12
N LEU A 19 11.79 -24.52 -21.13
CA LEU A 19 11.23 -23.19 -21.31
C LEU A 19 12.31 -22.26 -21.90
N SER A 20 11.92 -21.42 -22.85
CA SER A 20 12.78 -20.39 -23.43
C SER A 20 11.95 -19.12 -23.64
N GLY A 21 12.62 -17.96 -23.58
CA GLY A 21 12.01 -16.66 -23.77
C GLY A 21 12.31 -15.70 -22.63
N ALA A 22 11.76 -14.49 -22.72
CA ALA A 22 11.86 -13.47 -21.69
C ALA A 22 10.46 -13.00 -21.28
N VAL A 23 10.24 -12.83 -19.98
CA VAL A 23 8.99 -12.29 -19.44
C VAL A 23 9.29 -11.06 -18.59
N ARG A 24 8.40 -10.06 -18.64
CA ARG A 24 8.41 -8.97 -17.68
C ARG A 24 7.51 -9.36 -16.50
N VAL A 25 8.10 -9.50 -15.32
CA VAL A 25 7.33 -9.78 -14.10
C VAL A 25 6.62 -8.51 -13.61
N PRO A 26 5.49 -8.63 -12.91
CA PRO A 26 4.87 -7.51 -12.18
C PRO A 26 5.83 -6.89 -11.17
N GLY A 27 5.55 -5.64 -10.76
CA GLY A 27 6.27 -5.00 -9.66
C GLY A 27 6.19 -5.81 -8.36
N ASP A 28 7.22 -5.70 -7.52
CA ASP A 28 7.22 -6.31 -6.19
C ASP A 28 6.23 -5.59 -5.26
N LYS A 29 5.43 -6.37 -4.52
CA LYS A 29 4.41 -5.83 -3.61
C LYS A 29 5.03 -4.99 -2.50
N SER A 30 6.08 -5.49 -1.87
CA SER A 30 6.71 -4.84 -0.72
C SER A 30 7.43 -3.56 -1.12
N ILE A 31 8.05 -3.54 -2.30
CA ILE A 31 8.68 -2.34 -2.87
C ILE A 31 7.59 -1.32 -3.22
N SER A 32 6.47 -1.75 -3.80
CA SER A 32 5.35 -0.86 -4.17
C SER A 32 4.75 -0.17 -2.95
N HIS A 33 4.48 -0.87 -1.85
CA HIS A 33 4.04 -0.24 -0.60
C HIS A 33 5.02 0.84 -0.13
N ARG A 34 6.31 0.51 -0.09
CA ARG A 34 7.34 1.44 0.39
C ARG A 34 7.51 2.64 -0.54
N ALA A 35 7.42 2.45 -1.85
CA ALA A 35 7.50 3.53 -2.81
C ALA A 35 6.41 4.58 -2.59
N LEU A 36 5.17 4.14 -2.30
CA LEU A 36 4.07 5.04 -1.98
C LEU A 36 4.30 5.76 -0.64
N MET A 37 4.67 5.03 0.41
CA MET A 37 4.89 5.60 1.75
C MET A 37 6.06 6.56 1.79
N LEU A 38 7.21 6.17 1.23
CA LEU A 38 8.39 7.04 1.20
C LEU A 38 8.16 8.24 0.27
N GLY A 39 7.46 8.04 -0.86
CA GLY A 39 7.05 9.13 -1.73
C GLY A 39 6.16 10.14 -1.01
N ALA A 40 5.24 9.69 -0.16
CA ALA A 40 4.39 10.57 0.64
C ALA A 40 5.18 11.39 1.68
N LEU A 41 6.26 10.81 2.20
CA LEU A 41 7.17 11.48 3.15
C LEU A 41 8.25 12.35 2.47
N CYS A 42 8.37 12.31 1.16
CA CYS A 42 9.25 13.20 0.41
C CYS A 42 8.60 14.58 0.20
N VAL A 43 9.41 15.58 -0.11
CA VAL A 43 8.91 16.86 -0.61
C VAL A 43 8.94 16.83 -2.15
N GLY A 44 7.82 17.19 -2.78
CA GLY A 44 7.72 17.23 -4.24
C GLY A 44 7.20 15.94 -4.86
N GLU A 45 7.57 15.68 -6.11
CA GLU A 45 7.05 14.57 -6.91
C GLU A 45 8.01 13.39 -6.93
N THR A 46 7.49 12.20 -6.60
CA THR A 46 8.17 10.91 -6.79
C THR A 46 7.45 10.14 -7.90
N ARG A 47 8.19 9.65 -8.89
CA ARG A 47 7.66 8.79 -9.96
C ARG A 47 7.99 7.33 -9.69
N VAL A 48 7.01 6.47 -9.83
CA VAL A 48 7.12 5.03 -9.57
C VAL A 48 6.68 4.29 -10.83
N THR A 49 7.64 3.70 -11.54
CA THR A 49 7.36 2.91 -12.75
C THR A 49 7.15 1.45 -12.37
N GLY A 50 6.11 0.84 -12.90
CA GLY A 50 5.83 -0.59 -12.68
C GLY A 50 5.30 -0.89 -11.26
N LEU A 51 4.59 0.03 -10.63
CA LEU A 51 3.92 -0.23 -9.36
C LEU A 51 2.99 -1.44 -9.49
N LEU A 52 3.04 -2.36 -8.52
CA LEU A 52 2.07 -3.45 -8.44
C LEU A 52 0.69 -2.90 -8.08
N GLU A 53 -0.25 -2.97 -9.00
CA GLU A 53 -1.62 -2.50 -8.80
C GLU A 53 -2.53 -3.58 -8.19
N GLY A 54 -2.02 -4.34 -7.23
CA GLY A 54 -2.83 -5.23 -6.41
C GLY A 54 -3.63 -4.46 -5.35
N GLU A 55 -4.76 -5.02 -4.92
CA GLU A 55 -5.66 -4.41 -3.93
C GLU A 55 -4.94 -3.92 -2.68
N ASP A 56 -3.98 -4.69 -2.17
CA ASP A 56 -3.15 -4.32 -1.01
C ASP A 56 -2.39 -2.99 -1.23
N VAL A 57 -1.79 -2.82 -2.41
CA VAL A 57 -0.99 -1.62 -2.73
C VAL A 57 -1.90 -0.43 -2.99
N LEU A 58 -3.05 -0.66 -3.64
CA LEU A 58 -4.06 0.38 -3.87
C LEU A 58 -4.67 0.87 -2.54
N ALA A 59 -4.88 -0.02 -1.56
CA ALA A 59 -5.28 0.39 -0.22
C ALA A 59 -4.22 1.30 0.44
N THR A 60 -2.92 1.04 0.21
CA THR A 60 -1.86 1.93 0.70
C THR A 60 -1.87 3.28 -0.02
N ALA A 61 -2.12 3.31 -1.33
CA ALA A 61 -2.28 4.58 -2.05
C ALA A 61 -3.46 5.40 -1.50
N ALA A 62 -4.59 4.74 -1.23
CA ALA A 62 -5.73 5.38 -0.60
C ALA A 62 -5.40 5.92 0.81
N ALA A 63 -4.65 5.15 1.60
CA ALA A 63 -4.24 5.55 2.95
C ALA A 63 -3.34 6.80 2.93
N VAL A 64 -2.32 6.87 2.07
CA VAL A 64 -1.47 8.07 1.98
C VAL A 64 -2.25 9.28 1.44
N ASN A 65 -3.23 9.07 0.55
CA ASN A 65 -4.11 10.12 0.05
C ASN A 65 -5.01 10.67 1.18
N ALA A 66 -5.55 9.79 2.03
CA ALA A 66 -6.36 10.20 3.18
C ALA A 66 -5.57 11.05 4.20
N MET A 67 -4.24 10.94 4.20
CA MET A 67 -3.35 11.70 5.08
C MET A 67 -2.70 12.92 4.39
N GLY A 68 -3.21 13.36 3.24
CA GLY A 68 -2.82 14.62 2.61
C GLY A 68 -1.77 14.53 1.51
N ALA A 69 -1.10 13.39 1.32
CA ALA A 69 -0.30 13.16 0.13
C ALA A 69 -1.21 12.91 -1.09
N ARG A 70 -0.62 12.89 -2.29
CA ARG A 70 -1.38 12.58 -3.51
C ARG A 70 -0.66 11.51 -4.31
N ALA A 71 -1.14 10.27 -4.18
CA ALA A 71 -0.69 9.13 -4.97
C ALA A 71 -1.73 8.82 -6.04
N GLU A 72 -1.34 8.88 -7.30
CA GLU A 72 -2.24 8.64 -8.43
C GLU A 72 -1.50 8.06 -9.63
N ARG A 73 -2.25 7.42 -10.52
CA ARG A 73 -1.73 6.96 -11.80
C ARG A 73 -1.39 8.18 -12.67
N TYR A 74 -0.19 8.23 -13.23
CA TYR A 74 0.26 9.34 -14.07
C TYR A 74 -0.21 9.12 -15.52
N ALA A 75 -1.36 9.70 -15.86
CA ALA A 75 -2.03 9.49 -17.13
C ALA A 75 -1.18 9.86 -18.36
N SER A 76 -0.23 10.80 -18.22
CA SER A 76 0.65 11.24 -19.31
C SER A 76 1.93 10.42 -19.43
N ALA A 77 2.09 9.34 -18.66
CA ALA A 77 3.28 8.50 -18.77
C ALA A 77 3.25 7.68 -20.08
N PRO A 78 4.34 7.68 -20.85
CA PRO A 78 4.39 6.96 -22.14
C PRO A 78 4.20 5.44 -21.98
N ASP A 79 4.54 4.88 -20.83
CA ASP A 79 4.45 3.45 -20.52
C ASP A 79 3.07 3.02 -19.97
N GLY A 80 2.18 3.97 -19.70
CA GLY A 80 0.85 3.72 -19.14
C GLY A 80 0.84 3.07 -17.74
N ASN A 81 1.99 2.87 -17.13
CA ASN A 81 2.16 2.15 -15.86
C ASN A 81 3.07 2.89 -14.87
N THR A 82 3.09 4.22 -14.97
CA THR A 82 3.79 5.07 -14.02
C THR A 82 2.79 5.70 -13.06
N TRP A 83 3.12 5.65 -11.78
CA TRP A 83 2.44 6.39 -10.72
C TRP A 83 3.26 7.60 -10.33
N ARG A 84 2.59 8.65 -9.87
CA ARG A 84 3.23 9.78 -9.21
C ARG A 84 2.71 9.92 -7.79
N VAL A 85 3.60 10.28 -6.90
CA VAL A 85 3.26 10.60 -5.52
C VAL A 85 3.75 12.03 -5.26
N ILE A 86 2.83 12.93 -4.97
CA ILE A 86 3.15 14.28 -4.48
C ILE A 86 3.16 14.17 -2.96
N GLY A 87 4.34 14.25 -2.39
CA GLY A 87 4.53 14.07 -0.96
C GLY A 87 4.46 15.38 -0.18
N CYS A 88 4.18 15.25 1.10
CA CYS A 88 4.03 16.35 2.05
C CYS A 88 5.31 16.63 2.85
N GLY A 89 6.31 15.76 2.74
CA GLY A 89 7.50 15.80 3.59
C GLY A 89 7.30 15.11 4.94
N VAL A 90 8.40 14.87 5.64
CA VAL A 90 8.38 14.33 7.00
C VAL A 90 7.71 15.35 7.94
N GLY A 91 6.68 14.90 8.66
CA GLY A 91 5.87 15.79 9.51
C GLY A 91 4.77 16.57 8.76
N GLY A 92 4.65 16.39 7.43
CA GLY A 92 3.64 17.09 6.63
C GLY A 92 2.35 16.31 6.39
N LEU A 93 2.28 15.05 6.81
CA LEU A 93 1.03 14.29 6.76
C LEU A 93 0.05 14.81 7.83
N SER A 94 -1.23 14.78 7.50
CA SER A 94 -2.33 15.24 8.36
C SER A 94 -3.20 14.08 8.85
N GLU A 95 -3.88 14.30 9.96
CA GLU A 95 -4.85 13.36 10.50
C GLU A 95 -5.95 13.08 9.49
N PRO A 96 -6.25 11.79 9.21
CA PRO A 96 -7.30 11.42 8.27
C PRO A 96 -8.69 11.70 8.86
N GLU A 97 -9.59 12.25 8.06
CA GLU A 97 -10.98 12.53 8.49
C GLU A 97 -11.79 11.26 8.79
N ASN A 98 -11.41 10.14 8.19
CA ASN A 98 -12.17 8.90 8.29
C ASN A 98 -11.25 7.73 8.66
N VAL A 99 -11.86 6.63 9.09
CA VAL A 99 -11.17 5.35 9.30
C VAL A 99 -10.53 4.88 7.99
N ILE A 100 -9.26 4.53 8.04
CA ILE A 100 -8.52 4.02 6.89
C ILE A 100 -8.78 2.52 6.74
N ASP A 101 -9.45 2.14 5.66
CA ASP A 101 -9.67 0.73 5.32
C ASP A 101 -8.47 0.20 4.52
N MET A 102 -7.78 -0.76 5.11
CA MET A 102 -6.62 -1.43 4.51
C MET A 102 -7.00 -2.75 3.79
N GLY A 103 -8.29 -3.09 3.72
CA GLY A 103 -8.74 -4.36 3.13
C GLY A 103 -8.04 -5.55 3.76
N ASN A 104 -7.29 -6.35 2.98
CA ASN A 104 -6.44 -7.44 3.48
C ASN A 104 -4.94 -7.07 3.53
N ALA A 105 -4.58 -5.81 3.35
CA ALA A 105 -3.19 -5.34 3.22
C ALA A 105 -2.41 -5.36 4.55
N GLY A 106 -2.15 -6.55 5.08
CA GLY A 106 -1.45 -6.71 6.37
C GLY A 106 -0.06 -6.09 6.42
N THR A 107 0.70 -6.14 5.32
CA THR A 107 2.00 -5.45 5.21
C THR A 107 1.80 -3.93 5.19
N GLY A 108 0.86 -3.46 4.38
CA GLY A 108 0.51 -2.04 4.29
C GLY A 108 0.12 -1.47 5.66
N ALA A 109 -0.84 -2.10 6.34
CA ALA A 109 -1.31 -1.68 7.66
C ALA A 109 -0.17 -1.55 8.68
N ARG A 110 0.70 -2.57 8.78
CA ARG A 110 1.82 -2.55 9.72
C ARG A 110 2.86 -1.49 9.43
N LEU A 111 3.17 -1.26 8.16
CA LEU A 111 4.11 -0.20 7.76
C LEU A 111 3.50 1.20 8.00
N MET A 112 2.20 1.36 7.71
CA MET A 112 1.49 2.61 7.95
C MET A 112 1.40 2.98 9.42
N MET A 113 1.26 2.02 10.33
CA MET A 113 1.37 2.27 11.79
C MET A 113 2.72 2.94 12.13
N GLY A 114 3.82 2.49 11.51
CA GLY A 114 5.13 3.11 11.69
C GLY A 114 5.21 4.53 11.11
N VAL A 115 4.56 4.78 9.98
CA VAL A 115 4.47 6.13 9.40
C VAL A 115 3.70 7.07 10.32
N VAL A 116 2.51 6.65 10.78
CA VAL A 116 1.66 7.45 11.67
C VAL A 116 2.34 7.73 13.01
N ALA A 117 3.00 6.72 13.59
CA ALA A 117 3.69 6.88 14.87
C ALA A 117 4.81 7.96 14.87
N GLY A 118 5.27 8.38 13.70
CA GLY A 118 6.23 9.47 13.55
C GLY A 118 5.61 10.87 13.40
N HIS A 119 4.29 10.98 13.53
CA HIS A 119 3.56 12.24 13.33
C HIS A 119 2.65 12.52 14.53
N ASP A 120 2.41 13.82 14.79
CA ASP A 120 1.47 14.26 15.83
C ASP A 120 0.04 14.22 15.30
N MET A 121 -0.49 13.02 15.16
CA MET A 121 -1.85 12.75 14.67
C MET A 121 -2.39 11.42 15.17
N THR A 122 -3.71 11.27 15.11
CA THR A 122 -4.42 10.02 15.38
C THR A 122 -4.91 9.41 14.07
N ALA A 123 -4.72 8.11 13.88
CA ALA A 123 -5.32 7.39 12.75
C ALA A 123 -5.89 6.05 13.20
N THR A 124 -7.10 5.77 12.74
CA THR A 124 -7.77 4.48 12.97
C THR A 124 -7.69 3.65 11.70
N PHE A 125 -7.20 2.42 11.83
CA PHE A 125 -7.11 1.46 10.73
C PHE A 125 -8.12 0.33 10.91
N THR A 126 -8.76 -0.05 9.82
CA THR A 126 -9.61 -1.24 9.73
C THR A 126 -9.20 -2.09 8.52
N GLY A 127 -9.93 -3.15 8.28
CA GLY A 127 -9.79 -4.00 7.13
C GLY A 127 -10.78 -5.16 7.16
N ASP A 128 -10.57 -6.15 6.32
CA ASP A 128 -11.43 -7.32 6.30
C ASP A 128 -11.32 -8.17 7.58
N ALA A 129 -12.22 -9.14 7.71
CA ALA A 129 -12.25 -10.02 8.87
C ALA A 129 -10.94 -10.82 9.05
N SER A 130 -10.17 -11.04 8.00
CA SER A 130 -8.85 -11.69 8.08
C SER A 130 -7.82 -10.73 8.66
N LEU A 131 -7.75 -9.49 8.19
CA LEU A 131 -6.82 -8.49 8.70
C LEU A 131 -7.10 -8.15 10.17
N CYS A 132 -8.36 -7.95 10.54
CA CYS A 132 -8.77 -7.60 11.90
C CYS A 132 -8.42 -8.68 12.94
N ARG A 133 -8.29 -9.95 12.53
CA ARG A 133 -7.84 -11.04 13.43
C ARG A 133 -6.32 -11.14 13.56
N ARG A 134 -5.54 -10.44 12.74
CA ARG A 134 -4.06 -10.56 12.79
C ARG A 134 -3.49 -9.82 14.00
N PRO A 135 -2.55 -10.44 14.74
CA PRO A 135 -1.93 -9.78 15.88
C PRO A 135 -1.08 -8.60 15.41
N MET A 136 -1.33 -7.43 15.97
CA MET A 136 -0.58 -6.19 15.67
C MET A 136 0.45 -5.86 16.77
N GLY A 137 0.38 -6.52 17.92
CA GLY A 137 1.26 -6.26 19.08
C GLY A 137 2.75 -6.30 18.79
N ARG A 138 3.20 -7.11 17.81
CA ARG A 138 4.61 -7.10 17.37
C ARG A 138 5.06 -5.81 16.69
N VAL A 139 4.11 -4.94 16.29
CA VAL A 139 4.37 -3.62 15.73
C VAL A 139 4.06 -2.54 16.76
N THR A 140 2.89 -2.60 17.41
CA THR A 140 2.47 -1.56 18.38
C THR A 140 3.37 -1.51 19.57
N ALA A 141 3.73 -2.66 20.19
CA ALA A 141 4.57 -2.67 21.37
C ALA A 141 5.95 -1.99 21.20
N PRO A 142 6.72 -2.23 20.11
CA PRO A 142 7.92 -1.42 19.86
C PRO A 142 7.64 0.05 19.61
N LEU A 143 6.58 0.41 18.89
CA LEU A 143 6.21 1.81 18.63
C LEU A 143 5.84 2.53 19.94
N GLU A 144 5.08 1.90 20.82
CA GLU A 144 4.77 2.44 22.16
C GLU A 144 6.04 2.71 22.99
N ARG A 145 7.02 1.81 22.93
CA ARG A 145 8.33 2.00 23.57
C ARG A 145 9.13 3.16 22.95
N MET A 146 8.82 3.55 21.72
CA MET A 146 9.39 4.72 21.04
C MET A 146 8.59 6.00 21.29
N GLY A 147 7.49 5.93 22.03
CA GLY A 147 6.68 7.08 22.44
C GLY A 147 5.34 7.23 21.69
N ALA A 148 5.00 6.35 20.79
CA ALA A 148 3.66 6.34 20.19
C ALA A 148 2.60 5.98 21.23
N LYS A 149 1.39 6.51 21.07
CA LYS A 149 0.27 6.30 21.99
C LYS A 149 -0.89 5.64 21.25
#